data_642d55832ae7318772fbabeec935b0ba
#
_entry.id   642d55832ae7318772fbabeec935b0ba
#
_cell.length_a   1.000
_cell.length_b   1.000
_cell.length_c   1.000
_cell.angle_alpha   90.00
_cell.angle_beta   90.00
_cell.angle_gamma   90.00
#
_symmetry.space_group_name_H-M   'P 1'
#
loop_
_entity.id
_entity.type
_entity.pdbx_description
1 polymer ?
#
loop_
_entity_poly.entity_id
_entity_poly.type
_entity_poly.pdbx_seq_one_letter_code
_entity_poly.pdbx_strand_id
1 'polypeptide(L)'
;MSQASVMNEAQECRPLVDIGTLAARLKAELDDAMQARKMVEDRWLQDLRQYRGQYEPAMQERLKKYRRSQVYYRLTTQKVNTLVARLMDLLFPQKTKNWGIEPTPDPMLPEDVIMSELRDELAAGVQEIMGEQLAGLQAQNIIPDAWAVQNLQAQALQQAYARLDTRPVRIRIARERAAEMERVIDDQLKECNANGLRRPSWQQNCRAVVKDACLYGMGVLKGPLIERTETRRYQPAKDAYGNVSWREQV
;
A
#
# COMPACT_ATOMS: atom_id res chain seq x y z
N MET A 1 -35.15 -0.11 -51.70
CA MET A 1 -35.30 -1.56 -51.58
C MET A 1 -33.87 -2.10 -51.35
N SER A 2 -33.41 -2.64 -50.27
CA SER A 2 -34.01 -3.20 -49.09
C SER A 2 -32.92 -3.15 -47.96
N GLN A 3 -33.19 -2.39 -46.93
CA GLN A 3 -32.46 -2.42 -45.65
C GLN A 3 -33.17 -3.50 -44.81
N ALA A 4 -32.77 -4.73 -44.84
CA ALA A 4 -33.28 -5.72 -43.90
C ALA A 4 -32.49 -7.02 -44.02
N SER A 5 -31.20 -7.00 -43.67
CA SER A 5 -30.43 -8.25 -43.54
C SER A 5 -29.18 -8.14 -42.68
N VAL A 6 -29.19 -7.32 -41.65
CA VAL A 6 -28.10 -7.27 -40.67
C VAL A 6 -28.68 -7.23 -39.25
N MET A 7 -29.46 -8.25 -38.91
CA MET A 7 -29.84 -8.49 -37.51
C MET A 7 -30.23 -9.95 -37.37
N ASN A 8 -29.26 -10.82 -37.32
CA ASN A 8 -29.42 -12.12 -36.67
C ASN A 8 -28.07 -12.85 -36.55
N GLU A 9 -27.07 -12.21 -35.96
CA GLU A 9 -26.00 -12.97 -35.32
C GLU A 9 -26.50 -13.35 -33.94
N ALA A 10 -26.91 -14.61 -33.89
CA ALA A 10 -27.40 -15.29 -32.74
C ALA A 10 -26.50 -15.00 -31.50
N GLN A 11 -27.09 -14.41 -30.47
CA GLN A 11 -26.67 -14.69 -29.11
C GLN A 11 -26.68 -16.21 -28.94
N GLU A 12 -25.53 -16.84 -29.09
CA GLU A 12 -25.32 -18.19 -28.59
C GLU A 12 -25.64 -18.14 -27.09
N CYS A 13 -26.85 -18.56 -26.76
CA CYS A 13 -27.24 -18.86 -25.40
C CYS A 13 -26.22 -19.87 -24.86
N ARG A 14 -25.27 -19.42 -24.04
CA ARG A 14 -24.47 -20.31 -23.21
C ARG A 14 -25.47 -21.25 -22.53
N PRO A 15 -25.28 -22.55 -22.61
CA PRO A 15 -26.19 -23.49 -21.98
C PRO A 15 -26.28 -23.06 -20.49
N LEU A 16 -27.49 -22.80 -20.04
CA LEU A 16 -27.79 -22.58 -18.63
C LEU A 16 -27.30 -23.82 -17.90
N VAL A 17 -26.11 -23.72 -17.28
CA VAL A 17 -25.59 -24.78 -16.44
C VAL A 17 -26.60 -24.93 -15.32
N ASP A 18 -27.22 -26.11 -15.24
CA ASP A 18 -28.14 -26.41 -14.16
C ASP A 18 -27.42 -26.22 -12.82
N ILE A 19 -27.94 -25.30 -12.03
CA ILE A 19 -27.34 -24.90 -10.73
C ILE A 19 -27.21 -26.15 -9.83
N GLY A 20 -28.12 -27.09 -9.91
CA GLY A 20 -28.07 -28.33 -9.14
C GLY A 20 -26.86 -29.20 -9.52
N THR A 21 -26.62 -29.38 -10.81
CA THR A 21 -25.47 -30.17 -11.29
C THR A 21 -24.14 -29.47 -10.99
N LEU A 22 -24.08 -28.14 -11.12
CA LEU A 22 -22.91 -27.37 -10.76
C LEU A 22 -22.59 -27.46 -9.26
N ALA A 23 -23.60 -27.33 -8.40
CA ALA A 23 -23.47 -27.44 -6.96
C ALA A 23 -22.99 -28.85 -6.54
N ALA A 24 -23.55 -29.91 -7.15
CA ALA A 24 -23.13 -31.28 -6.89
C ALA A 24 -21.66 -31.52 -7.29
N ARG A 25 -21.24 -30.99 -8.44
CA ARG A 25 -19.85 -31.08 -8.91
C ARG A 25 -18.89 -30.35 -7.98
N LEU A 26 -19.20 -29.10 -7.60
CA LEU A 26 -18.37 -28.31 -6.68
C LEU A 26 -18.26 -28.99 -5.31
N LYS A 27 -19.35 -29.62 -4.83
CA LYS A 27 -19.33 -30.38 -3.58
C LYS A 27 -18.41 -31.60 -3.69
N ALA A 28 -18.48 -32.37 -4.75
CA ALA A 28 -17.60 -33.50 -4.98
C ALA A 28 -16.13 -33.10 -5.03
N GLU A 29 -15.80 -32.04 -5.80
CA GLU A 29 -14.43 -31.48 -5.87
C GLU A 29 -13.94 -31.00 -4.51
N LEU A 30 -14.82 -30.40 -3.70
CA LEU A 30 -14.51 -29.99 -2.33
C LEU A 30 -14.21 -31.20 -1.43
N ASP A 31 -15.05 -32.22 -1.48
CA ASP A 31 -14.90 -33.44 -0.66
C ASP A 31 -13.59 -34.17 -1.03
N ASP A 32 -13.25 -34.27 -2.31
CA ASP A 32 -11.99 -34.83 -2.80
C ASP A 32 -10.78 -34.02 -2.32
N ALA A 33 -10.86 -32.68 -2.40
CA ALA A 33 -9.82 -31.78 -1.91
C ALA A 33 -9.63 -31.91 -0.38
N MET A 34 -10.72 -32.03 0.37
CA MET A 34 -10.66 -32.26 1.82
C MET A 34 -10.02 -33.60 2.18
N GLN A 35 -10.32 -34.67 1.44
CA GLN A 35 -9.69 -35.96 1.65
C GLN A 35 -8.19 -35.94 1.34
N ALA A 36 -7.79 -35.32 0.20
CA ALA A 36 -6.38 -35.16 -0.15
C ALA A 36 -5.60 -34.37 0.91
N ARG A 37 -6.24 -33.38 1.53
CA ARG A 37 -5.66 -32.53 2.55
C ARG A 37 -5.48 -33.20 3.92
N LYS A 38 -6.25 -34.23 4.20
CA LYS A 38 -6.29 -34.88 5.52
C LYS A 38 -4.91 -35.33 6.02
N MET A 39 -4.08 -35.88 5.14
CA MET A 39 -2.71 -36.29 5.50
C MET A 39 -1.84 -35.11 5.95
N VAL A 40 -2.02 -33.97 5.31
CA VAL A 40 -1.30 -32.73 5.65
C VAL A 40 -1.78 -32.16 6.99
N GLU A 41 -3.09 -32.20 7.22
CA GLU A 41 -3.70 -31.75 8.50
C GLU A 41 -3.25 -32.61 9.67
N ASP A 42 -3.20 -33.94 9.51
CA ASP A 42 -2.69 -34.83 10.53
C ASP A 42 -1.22 -34.53 10.88
N ARG A 43 -0.38 -34.22 9.88
CA ARG A 43 0.99 -33.79 10.09
C ARG A 43 1.06 -32.47 10.85
N TRP A 44 0.26 -31.48 10.47
CA TRP A 44 0.20 -30.19 11.16
C TRP A 44 -0.22 -30.34 12.63
N LEU A 45 -1.17 -31.22 12.92
CA LEU A 45 -1.56 -31.54 14.29
C LEU A 45 -0.41 -32.17 15.08
N GLN A 46 0.38 -33.03 14.44
CA GLN A 46 1.57 -33.63 15.06
C GLN A 46 2.62 -32.55 15.35
N ASP A 47 2.92 -31.68 14.40
CA ASP A 47 3.88 -30.57 14.54
C ASP A 47 3.44 -29.62 15.66
N LEU A 48 2.15 -29.29 15.73
CA LEU A 48 1.59 -28.46 16.79
C LEU A 48 1.72 -29.10 18.18
N ARG A 49 1.47 -30.42 18.30
CA ARG A 49 1.64 -31.15 19.55
C ARG A 49 3.10 -31.13 19.99
N GLN A 50 4.04 -31.38 19.07
CA GLN A 50 5.48 -31.31 19.37
C GLN A 50 5.89 -29.89 19.81
N TYR A 51 5.40 -28.86 19.14
CA TYR A 51 5.65 -27.47 19.55
C TYR A 51 5.09 -27.16 20.94
N ARG A 52 3.90 -27.67 21.28
CA ARG A 52 3.28 -27.50 22.60
C ARG A 52 3.89 -28.39 23.67
N GLY A 53 4.75 -29.32 23.32
CA GLY A 53 5.33 -30.29 24.23
C GLY A 53 4.31 -31.34 24.71
N GLN A 54 3.49 -31.79 23.78
CA GLN A 54 2.48 -32.82 24.03
C GLN A 54 2.85 -34.10 23.28
N TYR A 55 2.74 -35.23 23.96
CA TYR A 55 2.87 -36.51 23.29
C TYR A 55 1.63 -36.82 22.44
N GLU A 56 1.82 -37.63 21.40
CA GLU A 56 0.68 -38.18 20.66
C GLU A 56 -0.22 -38.97 21.60
N PRO A 57 -1.57 -38.98 21.36
CA PRO A 57 -2.53 -39.64 22.25
C PRO A 57 -2.16 -41.09 22.53
N ALA A 58 -1.80 -41.86 21.50
CA ALA A 58 -1.39 -43.26 21.65
C ALA A 58 -0.14 -43.42 22.53
N MET A 59 0.85 -42.52 22.37
CA MET A 59 2.05 -42.55 23.20
C MET A 59 1.74 -42.15 24.65
N GLN A 60 0.87 -41.15 24.83
CA GLN A 60 0.44 -40.72 26.18
C GLN A 60 -0.28 -41.82 26.94
N GLU A 61 -1.15 -42.58 26.28
CA GLU A 61 -1.82 -43.75 26.88
C GLU A 61 -0.82 -44.83 27.26
N ARG A 62 0.14 -45.12 26.38
CA ARG A 62 1.22 -46.10 26.68
C ARG A 62 2.04 -45.65 27.88
N LEU A 63 2.44 -44.38 27.99
CA LEU A 63 3.20 -43.87 29.13
C LEU A 63 2.39 -43.98 30.44
N LYS A 64 1.07 -43.66 30.39
CA LYS A 64 0.17 -43.85 31.54
C LYS A 64 0.06 -45.33 31.94
N LYS A 65 -0.16 -46.21 30.96
CA LYS A 65 -0.29 -47.66 31.22
C LYS A 65 0.95 -48.23 31.90
N TYR A 66 2.14 -47.80 31.45
CA TYR A 66 3.39 -48.30 32.02
C TYR A 66 3.95 -47.43 33.15
N ARG A 67 3.15 -46.48 33.68
CA ARG A 67 3.56 -45.55 34.77
C ARG A 67 4.91 -44.89 34.52
N ARG A 68 5.20 -44.53 33.25
CA ARG A 68 6.43 -43.85 32.85
C ARG A 68 6.28 -42.35 33.02
N SER A 69 7.43 -41.64 33.12
CA SER A 69 7.47 -40.19 33.16
C SER A 69 6.81 -39.59 31.92
N GLN A 70 5.97 -38.57 32.12
CA GLN A 70 5.28 -37.80 31.03
C GLN A 70 5.95 -36.46 30.78
N VAL A 71 7.17 -36.27 31.29
CA VAL A 71 7.92 -35.04 31.06
C VAL A 71 8.34 -34.96 29.60
N TYR A 72 7.93 -33.89 28.93
CA TYR A 72 8.28 -33.62 27.52
C TYR A 72 9.30 -32.48 27.44
N TYR A 73 10.42 -32.73 26.80
CA TYR A 73 11.42 -31.69 26.56
C TYR A 73 11.07 -30.87 25.28
N ARG A 74 10.74 -29.57 25.42
CA ARG A 74 10.22 -28.70 24.36
C ARG A 74 11.31 -28.17 23.44
N LEU A 75 12.09 -29.05 22.81
CA LEU A 75 13.17 -28.66 21.91
C LEU A 75 12.65 -27.93 20.65
N THR A 76 11.54 -28.42 20.08
CA THR A 76 10.89 -27.83 18.89
C THR A 76 10.48 -26.39 19.15
N THR A 77 9.91 -26.08 20.31
CA THR A 77 9.51 -24.72 20.69
C THR A 77 10.70 -23.74 20.66
N GLN A 78 11.83 -24.17 21.23
CA GLN A 78 13.04 -23.33 21.27
C GLN A 78 13.58 -23.09 19.87
N LYS A 79 13.70 -24.15 19.05
CA LYS A 79 14.20 -24.04 17.67
C LYS A 79 13.31 -23.17 16.80
N VAL A 80 11.99 -23.35 16.84
CA VAL A 80 11.03 -22.55 16.08
C VAL A 80 11.10 -21.08 16.50
N ASN A 81 11.08 -20.80 17.80
CA ASN A 81 11.13 -19.42 18.29
C ASN A 81 12.45 -18.72 17.92
N THR A 82 13.59 -19.43 17.99
CA THR A 82 14.88 -18.89 17.56
C THR A 82 14.90 -18.61 16.06
N LEU A 83 14.35 -19.51 15.25
CA LEU A 83 14.26 -19.34 13.81
C LEU A 83 13.35 -18.14 13.44
N VAL A 84 12.18 -18.05 14.08
CA VAL A 84 11.27 -16.89 13.90
C VAL A 84 11.97 -15.59 14.26
N ALA A 85 12.68 -15.52 15.39
CA ALA A 85 13.41 -14.33 15.79
C ALA A 85 14.45 -13.91 14.72
N ARG A 86 15.26 -14.85 14.25
CA ARG A 86 16.26 -14.59 13.20
C ARG A 86 15.63 -14.13 11.89
N LEU A 87 14.53 -14.75 11.47
CA LEU A 87 13.83 -14.35 10.25
C LEU A 87 13.20 -12.95 10.40
N MET A 88 12.66 -12.63 11.57
CA MET A 88 12.13 -11.30 11.83
C MET A 88 13.22 -10.24 11.85
N ASP A 89 14.40 -10.52 12.39
CA ASP A 89 15.54 -9.59 12.35
C ASP A 89 16.03 -9.33 10.91
N LEU A 90 15.95 -10.34 10.05
CA LEU A 90 16.29 -10.19 8.62
C LEU A 90 15.21 -9.42 7.84
N LEU A 91 13.94 -9.70 8.11
CA LEU A 91 12.82 -9.06 7.41
C LEU A 91 12.56 -7.63 7.88
N PHE A 92 12.79 -7.34 9.17
CA PHE A 92 12.52 -6.05 9.78
C PHE A 92 13.74 -5.54 10.56
N PRO A 93 14.82 -5.17 9.85
CA PRO A 93 16.01 -4.63 10.50
C PRO A 93 15.70 -3.30 11.18
N GLN A 94 16.19 -3.12 12.41
CA GLN A 94 15.85 -1.94 13.24
C GLN A 94 16.38 -0.61 12.67
N LYS A 95 17.50 -0.65 11.93
CA LYS A 95 18.20 0.57 11.47
C LYS A 95 17.93 0.95 10.02
N THR A 96 17.44 0.02 9.21
CA THR A 96 17.23 0.23 7.78
C THR A 96 15.85 -0.25 7.38
N LYS A 97 15.18 0.50 6.52
CA LYS A 97 13.95 0.02 5.89
C LYS A 97 14.32 -0.99 4.79
N ASN A 98 13.56 -2.05 4.67
CA ASN A 98 13.71 -3.06 3.62
C ASN A 98 12.82 -2.79 2.39
N TRP A 99 12.14 -1.67 2.37
CA TRP A 99 11.28 -1.20 1.27
C TRP A 99 11.40 0.31 1.13
N GLY A 100 11.09 0.82 -0.05
CA GLY A 100 11.05 2.23 -0.37
C GLY A 100 10.20 2.47 -1.60
N ILE A 101 9.85 3.72 -1.85
CA ILE A 101 9.11 4.14 -3.02
C ILE A 101 10.02 5.02 -3.87
N GLU A 102 10.26 4.61 -5.10
CA GLU A 102 11.00 5.40 -6.08
C GLU A 102 10.05 5.84 -7.19
N PRO A 103 10.20 7.09 -7.68
CA PRO A 103 9.43 7.54 -8.82
C PRO A 103 9.85 6.80 -10.09
N THR A 104 8.95 6.71 -11.05
CA THR A 104 9.27 6.21 -12.39
C THR A 104 10.33 7.12 -13.05
N PRO A 105 11.17 6.58 -13.95
CA PRO A 105 12.23 7.36 -14.61
C PRO A 105 11.73 8.58 -15.39
N ASP A 106 10.49 8.51 -15.90
CA ASP A 106 9.82 9.62 -16.59
C ASP A 106 8.40 9.78 -15.98
N PRO A 107 8.27 10.56 -14.89
CA PRO A 107 7.00 10.70 -14.20
C PRO A 107 6.02 11.57 -14.99
N MET A 108 4.83 11.01 -15.26
CA MET A 108 3.72 11.77 -15.81
C MET A 108 2.98 12.48 -14.68
N LEU A 109 3.27 13.77 -14.51
CA LEU A 109 2.58 14.62 -13.55
C LEU A 109 1.54 15.48 -14.25
N PRO A 110 0.42 15.83 -13.59
CA PRO A 110 -0.54 16.81 -14.10
C PRO A 110 0.13 18.16 -14.37
N GLU A 111 -0.27 18.82 -15.45
CA GLU A 111 0.34 20.09 -15.88
C GLU A 111 0.17 21.21 -14.86
N ASP A 112 -0.95 21.25 -14.16
CA ASP A 112 -1.24 22.21 -13.09
C ASP A 112 -0.22 22.14 -11.94
N VAL A 113 0.20 20.91 -11.57
CA VAL A 113 1.21 20.68 -10.53
C VAL A 113 2.59 21.16 -11.02
N ILE A 114 2.95 20.82 -12.26
CA ILE A 114 4.21 21.26 -12.87
C ILE A 114 4.25 22.77 -12.96
N MET A 115 3.17 23.40 -13.44
CA MET A 115 3.11 24.85 -13.63
C MET A 115 3.12 25.62 -12.31
N SER A 116 2.56 25.09 -11.23
CA SER A 116 2.64 25.73 -9.91
C SER A 116 4.07 25.81 -9.38
N GLU A 117 4.87 24.77 -9.56
CA GLU A 117 6.27 24.71 -9.13
C GLU A 117 7.20 25.49 -10.08
N LEU A 118 6.87 25.50 -11.37
CA LEU A 118 7.64 26.25 -12.36
C LEU A 118 7.48 27.77 -12.27
N ARG A 119 6.45 28.27 -11.61
CA ARG A 119 6.21 29.72 -11.49
C ARG A 119 7.38 30.48 -10.90
N ASP A 120 7.96 29.94 -9.84
CA ASP A 120 9.06 30.59 -9.13
C ASP A 120 10.35 30.54 -9.96
N GLU A 121 10.61 29.41 -10.63
CA GLU A 121 11.76 29.27 -11.53
C GLU A 121 11.64 30.14 -12.78
N LEU A 122 10.43 30.24 -13.35
CA LEU A 122 10.13 31.15 -14.46
C LEU A 122 10.30 32.60 -14.05
N ALA A 123 9.79 32.99 -12.88
CA ALA A 123 9.91 34.35 -12.38
C ALA A 123 11.37 34.74 -12.19
N ALA A 124 12.19 33.83 -11.61
CA ALA A 124 13.62 34.03 -11.47
C ALA A 124 14.34 34.16 -12.82
N GLY A 125 14.04 33.23 -13.76
CA GLY A 125 14.62 33.27 -15.12
C GLY A 125 14.25 34.54 -15.91
N VAL A 126 13.00 34.99 -15.78
CA VAL A 126 12.56 36.27 -16.41
C VAL A 126 13.30 37.45 -15.81
N GLN A 127 13.49 37.52 -14.49
CA GLN A 127 14.23 38.58 -13.83
C GLN A 127 15.71 38.61 -14.26
N GLU A 128 16.35 37.47 -14.41
CA GLU A 128 17.72 37.34 -14.88
C GLU A 128 17.86 37.84 -16.31
N ILE A 129 17.02 37.39 -17.25
CA ILE A 129 17.04 37.81 -18.66
C ILE A 129 16.73 39.31 -18.80
N MET A 130 15.73 39.79 -18.04
CA MET A 130 15.42 41.21 -18.04
C MET A 130 16.59 42.06 -17.49
N GLY A 131 17.24 41.58 -16.43
CA GLY A 131 18.41 42.23 -15.85
C GLY A 131 19.56 42.38 -16.86
N GLU A 132 19.87 41.30 -17.58
CA GLU A 132 20.88 41.29 -18.65
C GLU A 132 20.52 42.26 -19.78
N GLN A 133 19.26 42.25 -20.25
CA GLN A 133 18.82 43.12 -21.34
C GLN A 133 18.79 44.60 -20.93
N LEU A 134 18.33 44.92 -19.72
CA LEU A 134 18.34 46.28 -19.19
C LEU A 134 19.76 46.79 -18.96
N ALA A 135 20.67 45.97 -18.47
CA ALA A 135 22.09 46.35 -18.34
C ALA A 135 22.73 46.63 -19.70
N GLY A 136 22.38 45.85 -20.74
CA GLY A 136 22.84 46.10 -22.11
C GLY A 136 22.33 47.43 -22.70
N LEU A 137 21.08 47.80 -22.42
CA LEU A 137 20.50 49.09 -22.84
C LEU A 137 21.09 50.28 -22.09
N GLN A 138 21.34 50.11 -20.79
CA GLN A 138 22.01 51.15 -19.98
C GLN A 138 23.45 51.42 -20.44
N ALA A 139 24.17 50.37 -20.84
CA ALA A 139 25.51 50.50 -21.40
C ALA A 139 25.52 51.31 -22.71
N GLN A 140 24.40 51.30 -23.44
CA GLN A 140 24.21 52.08 -24.67
C GLN A 140 23.58 53.47 -24.44
N ASN A 141 23.36 53.87 -23.17
CA ASN A 141 22.70 55.12 -22.78
C ASN A 141 21.26 55.26 -23.32
N ILE A 142 20.57 54.14 -23.59
CA ILE A 142 19.19 54.12 -24.09
C ILE A 142 18.27 53.94 -22.89
N ILE A 143 17.37 54.88 -22.63
CA ILE A 143 16.32 54.78 -21.63
C ILE A 143 15.11 54.09 -22.29
N PRO A 144 14.74 52.87 -21.89
CA PRO A 144 13.63 52.17 -22.52
C PRO A 144 12.29 52.82 -22.15
N ASP A 145 11.43 52.98 -23.14
CA ASP A 145 10.06 53.45 -22.98
C ASP A 145 9.18 52.36 -22.35
N ALA A 146 8.06 52.73 -21.72
CA ALA A 146 7.17 51.78 -21.07
C ALA A 146 6.71 50.63 -21.98
N TRP A 147 6.49 50.92 -23.25
CA TRP A 147 6.15 49.92 -24.28
C TRP A 147 7.33 48.98 -24.60
N ALA A 148 8.55 49.53 -24.63
CA ALA A 148 9.76 48.71 -24.81
C ALA A 148 9.99 47.75 -23.64
N VAL A 149 9.72 48.19 -22.42
CA VAL A 149 9.81 47.35 -21.21
C VAL A 149 8.80 46.20 -21.26
N GLN A 150 7.55 46.45 -21.69
CA GLN A 150 6.55 45.37 -21.85
C GLN A 150 6.96 44.37 -22.93
N ASN A 151 7.51 44.82 -24.05
CA ASN A 151 7.99 43.91 -25.09
C ASN A 151 9.19 43.07 -24.62
N LEU A 152 10.12 43.67 -23.89
CA LEU A 152 11.25 43.00 -23.28
C LEU A 152 10.77 41.93 -22.29
N GLN A 153 9.77 42.24 -21.48
CA GLN A 153 9.16 41.30 -20.55
C GLN A 153 8.51 40.10 -21.26
N ALA A 154 7.78 40.36 -22.37
CA ALA A 154 7.18 39.29 -23.16
C ALA A 154 8.25 38.41 -23.83
N GLN A 155 9.32 39.02 -24.36
CA GLN A 155 10.45 38.30 -24.96
C GLN A 155 11.24 37.51 -23.89
N ALA A 156 11.49 38.09 -22.72
CA ALA A 156 12.14 37.40 -21.60
C ALA A 156 11.32 36.18 -21.14
N LEU A 157 10.01 36.32 -21.10
CA LEU A 157 9.11 35.20 -20.76
C LEU A 157 9.20 34.06 -21.78
N GLN A 158 9.16 34.39 -23.09
CA GLN A 158 9.32 33.39 -24.15
C GLN A 158 10.68 32.71 -24.11
N GLN A 159 11.75 33.47 -23.86
CA GLN A 159 13.09 32.92 -23.74
C GLN A 159 13.26 32.06 -22.47
N ALA A 160 12.67 32.48 -21.36
CA ALA A 160 12.67 31.69 -20.11
C ALA A 160 11.93 30.36 -20.32
N TYR A 161 10.77 30.37 -20.99
CA TYR A 161 10.06 29.14 -21.34
C TYR A 161 10.88 28.23 -22.27
N ALA A 162 11.57 28.80 -23.25
CA ALA A 162 12.37 28.02 -24.19
C ALA A 162 13.62 27.38 -23.53
N ARG A 163 14.17 28.02 -22.50
CA ARG A 163 15.33 27.51 -21.73
C ARG A 163 14.93 26.53 -20.65
N LEU A 164 13.66 26.48 -20.26
CA LEU A 164 13.18 25.68 -19.13
C LEU A 164 13.12 24.21 -19.51
N ASP A 165 14.00 23.41 -18.91
CA ASP A 165 13.87 21.95 -18.96
C ASP A 165 12.92 21.48 -17.86
N THR A 166 11.74 21.01 -18.26
CA THR A 166 10.71 20.53 -17.31
C THR A 166 11.02 19.17 -16.69
N ARG A 167 11.98 18.43 -17.27
CA ARG A 167 12.30 17.07 -16.83
C ARG A 167 12.89 17.00 -15.41
N PRO A 168 13.93 17.80 -15.06
CA PRO A 168 14.48 17.78 -13.71
C PRO A 168 13.46 18.21 -12.65
N VAL A 169 12.57 19.15 -12.98
CA VAL A 169 11.49 19.60 -12.09
C VAL A 169 10.50 18.48 -11.84
N ARG A 170 10.05 17.77 -12.89
CA ARG A 170 9.17 16.60 -12.73
C ARG A 170 9.79 15.52 -11.86
N ILE A 171 11.06 15.23 -12.06
CA ILE A 171 11.78 14.22 -11.25
C ILE A 171 11.89 14.67 -9.79
N ARG A 172 12.15 15.97 -9.52
CA ARG A 172 12.20 16.52 -8.17
C ARG A 172 10.86 16.36 -7.45
N ILE A 173 9.78 16.85 -8.07
CA ILE A 173 8.41 16.76 -7.54
C ILE A 173 8.04 15.29 -7.27
N ALA A 174 8.32 14.42 -8.25
CA ALA A 174 8.02 13.00 -8.09
C ALA A 174 8.78 12.33 -6.94
N ARG A 175 10.04 12.72 -6.70
CA ARG A 175 10.82 12.26 -5.54
C ARG A 175 10.25 12.75 -4.21
N GLU A 176 9.87 14.01 -4.14
CA GLU A 176 9.26 14.59 -2.94
C GLU A 176 7.92 13.90 -2.62
N ARG A 177 7.09 13.68 -3.65
CA ARG A 177 5.83 12.95 -3.50
C ARG A 177 6.03 11.47 -3.13
N ALA A 178 7.02 10.82 -3.69
CA ALA A 178 7.38 9.45 -3.34
C ALA A 178 7.84 9.35 -1.87
N ALA A 179 8.67 10.29 -1.41
CA ALA A 179 9.13 10.35 -0.03
C ALA A 179 7.96 10.62 0.96
N GLU A 180 7.03 11.51 0.60
CA GLU A 180 5.83 11.76 1.39
C GLU A 180 4.93 10.52 1.46
N MET A 181 4.69 9.85 0.33
CA MET A 181 3.92 8.62 0.27
C MET A 181 4.58 7.51 1.10
N GLU A 182 5.90 7.37 1.04
CA GLU A 182 6.66 6.43 1.86
C GLU A 182 6.46 6.69 3.35
N ARG A 183 6.47 7.98 3.77
CA ARG A 183 6.24 8.37 5.15
C ARG A 183 4.84 8.00 5.63
N VAL A 184 3.82 8.30 4.83
CA VAL A 184 2.42 7.99 5.15
C VAL A 184 2.19 6.49 5.24
N ILE A 185 2.73 5.71 4.30
CA ILE A 185 2.60 4.25 4.32
C ILE A 185 3.34 3.65 5.53
N ASP A 186 4.54 4.16 5.85
CA ASP A 186 5.31 3.70 7.02
C ASP A 186 4.55 3.93 8.33
N ASP A 187 3.87 5.06 8.44
CA ASP A 187 3.02 5.38 9.58
C ASP A 187 1.83 4.41 9.67
N GLN A 188 1.11 4.20 8.57
CA GLN A 188 -0.01 3.26 8.50
C GLN A 188 0.40 1.80 8.79
N LEU A 189 1.56 1.37 8.33
CA LEU A 189 2.08 0.02 8.60
C LEU A 189 2.45 -0.19 10.08
N LYS A 190 2.81 0.89 10.79
CA LYS A 190 3.12 0.86 12.23
C LYS A 190 1.89 1.00 13.11
N GLU A 191 0.79 1.51 12.57
CA GLU A 191 -0.42 1.75 13.34
C GLU A 191 -1.03 0.44 13.85
N CYS A 192 -1.21 0.37 15.17
CA CYS A 192 -1.79 -0.79 15.86
C CYS A 192 -3.22 -0.58 16.34
N ASN A 193 -3.70 0.67 16.33
CA ASN A 193 -4.97 1.06 16.91
C ASN A 193 -5.77 1.96 15.98
N ALA A 194 -6.53 1.36 15.06
CA ALA A 194 -7.49 2.11 14.26
C ALA A 194 -8.86 2.11 14.97
N ASN A 195 -9.42 3.29 15.21
CA ASN A 195 -10.81 3.48 15.71
C ASN A 195 -11.15 2.72 17.01
N GLY A 196 -10.22 2.65 17.96
CA GLY A 196 -10.44 1.97 19.25
C GLY A 196 -10.41 0.44 19.19
N LEU A 197 -10.25 -0.15 18.03
CA LEU A 197 -10.03 -1.59 17.84
C LEU A 197 -8.52 -1.85 17.80
N ARG A 198 -8.05 -2.68 18.75
CA ARG A 198 -6.66 -3.10 18.77
C ARG A 198 -6.40 -4.06 17.61
N ARG A 199 -5.78 -3.55 16.55
CA ARG A 199 -5.36 -4.36 15.39
C ARG A 199 -3.87 -4.62 15.45
N PRO A 200 -3.42 -5.81 15.02
CA PRO A 200 -1.99 -6.07 14.92
C PRO A 200 -1.38 -5.21 13.80
N SER A 201 -0.19 -4.65 14.06
CA SER A 201 0.58 -3.95 13.04
C SER A 201 1.01 -4.91 11.92
N TRP A 202 1.45 -4.34 10.79
CA TRP A 202 2.00 -5.13 9.68
C TRP A 202 3.10 -6.09 10.15
N GLN A 203 4.04 -5.60 10.94
CA GLN A 203 5.13 -6.42 11.49
C GLN A 203 4.62 -7.57 12.38
N GLN A 204 3.58 -7.34 13.18
CA GLN A 204 2.98 -8.40 14.00
C GLN A 204 2.28 -9.45 13.16
N ASN A 205 1.58 -9.04 12.08
CA ASN A 205 0.98 -9.96 11.13
C ASN A 205 2.04 -10.80 10.42
N CYS A 206 3.11 -10.18 9.93
CA CYS A 206 4.23 -10.90 9.31
C CYS A 206 4.88 -11.87 10.29
N ARG A 207 5.04 -11.50 11.56
CA ARG A 207 5.57 -12.40 12.59
C ARG A 207 4.69 -13.64 12.79
N ALA A 208 3.37 -13.47 12.76
CA ALA A 208 2.44 -14.59 12.85
C ALA A 208 2.60 -15.53 11.64
N VAL A 209 2.64 -14.98 10.44
CA VAL A 209 2.84 -15.74 9.19
C VAL A 209 4.18 -16.47 9.16
N VAL A 210 5.26 -15.81 9.56
CA VAL A 210 6.60 -16.43 9.67
C VAL A 210 6.59 -17.55 10.68
N LYS A 211 5.92 -17.38 11.82
CA LYS A 211 5.77 -18.43 12.83
C LYS A 211 5.03 -19.64 12.28
N ASP A 212 3.93 -19.41 11.56
CA ASP A 212 3.15 -20.49 10.95
C ASP A 212 3.98 -21.19 9.86
N ALA A 213 4.74 -20.46 9.04
CA ALA A 213 5.66 -21.03 8.06
C ALA A 213 6.76 -21.89 8.72
N CYS A 214 7.31 -21.46 9.85
CA CYS A 214 8.31 -22.23 10.59
C CYS A 214 7.73 -23.47 11.28
N LEU A 215 6.44 -23.46 11.62
CA LEU A 215 5.76 -24.54 12.35
C LEU A 215 5.14 -25.55 11.40
N TYR A 216 4.46 -25.10 10.36
CA TYR A 216 3.67 -25.94 9.46
C TYR A 216 4.29 -26.09 8.06
N GLY A 217 5.39 -25.37 7.79
CA GLY A 217 6.01 -25.32 6.47
C GLY A 217 5.34 -24.35 5.51
N MET A 218 4.24 -23.69 5.91
CA MET A 218 3.55 -22.69 5.11
C MET A 218 2.95 -21.62 6.01
N GLY A 219 2.94 -20.38 5.52
CA GLY A 219 2.26 -19.24 6.16
C GLY A 219 1.45 -18.49 5.10
N VAL A 220 0.25 -18.08 5.45
CA VAL A 220 -0.66 -17.38 4.54
C VAL A 220 -0.94 -15.98 5.06
N LEU A 221 -0.68 -14.98 4.21
CA LEU A 221 -1.06 -13.60 4.44
C LEU A 221 -2.17 -13.23 3.47
N LYS A 222 -3.30 -12.73 3.97
CA LYS A 222 -4.40 -12.27 3.17
C LYS A 222 -4.55 -10.75 3.33
N GLY A 223 -4.54 -10.04 2.23
CA GLY A 223 -4.75 -8.59 2.24
C GLY A 223 -3.99 -7.87 1.11
N PRO A 224 -4.00 -6.56 1.08
CA PRO A 224 -4.70 -5.66 2.01
C PRO A 224 -6.21 -5.71 1.85
N LEU A 225 -6.93 -5.70 2.96
CA LEU A 225 -8.39 -5.56 2.97
C LEU A 225 -8.71 -4.09 3.24
N ILE A 226 -9.37 -3.44 2.28
CA ILE A 226 -9.81 -2.05 2.44
C ILE A 226 -11.07 -2.06 3.30
N GLU A 227 -10.99 -1.44 4.46
CA GLU A 227 -12.14 -1.20 5.33
C GLU A 227 -12.42 0.30 5.37
N ARG A 228 -13.60 0.69 4.89
CA ARG A 228 -14.06 2.07 5.03
C ARG A 228 -14.65 2.22 6.43
N THR A 229 -14.02 3.04 7.24
CA THR A 229 -14.56 3.41 8.55
C THR A 229 -15.02 4.84 8.48
N GLU A 230 -16.34 5.07 8.62
CA GLU A 230 -16.90 6.40 8.74
C GLU A 230 -16.77 6.84 10.20
N THR A 231 -15.91 7.81 10.44
CA THR A 231 -15.75 8.39 11.77
C THR A 231 -16.67 9.61 11.89
N ARG A 232 -17.76 9.48 12.65
CA ARG A 232 -18.63 10.60 12.93
C ARG A 232 -17.96 11.54 13.94
N ARG A 233 -17.68 12.74 13.50
CA ARG A 233 -17.15 13.80 14.39
C ARG A 233 -18.29 14.71 14.80
N TYR A 234 -18.42 14.90 16.10
CA TYR A 234 -19.41 15.82 16.65
C TYR A 234 -18.69 17.07 17.14
N GLN A 235 -19.14 18.24 16.69
CA GLN A 235 -18.66 19.52 17.21
C GLN A 235 -19.74 20.19 18.07
N PRO A 236 -19.34 20.81 19.20
CA PRO A 236 -20.26 21.56 20.00
C PRO A 236 -20.65 22.85 19.25
N ALA A 237 -21.94 23.02 18.95
CA ALA A 237 -22.53 24.24 18.41
C ALA A 237 -23.31 24.93 19.50
N LYS A 238 -23.06 26.22 19.73
CA LYS A 238 -23.85 27.03 20.67
C LYS A 238 -25.02 27.67 19.95
N ASP A 239 -26.23 27.48 20.49
CA ASP A 239 -27.41 28.18 20.03
C ASP A 239 -27.38 29.65 20.47
N ALA A 240 -28.23 30.49 19.85
CA ALA A 240 -28.39 31.91 20.21
C ALA A 240 -28.72 32.15 21.69
N TYR A 241 -29.21 31.13 22.39
CA TYR A 241 -29.53 31.14 23.83
C TYR A 241 -28.41 30.55 24.70
N GLY A 242 -27.22 30.23 24.13
CA GLY A 242 -26.10 29.72 24.87
C GLY A 242 -26.11 28.22 25.17
N ASN A 243 -27.13 27.48 24.73
CA ASN A 243 -27.19 26.04 24.91
C ASN A 243 -26.20 25.33 23.95
N VAL A 244 -25.47 24.32 24.43
CA VAL A 244 -24.56 23.54 23.64
C VAL A 244 -25.31 22.36 23.03
N SER A 245 -25.39 22.33 21.70
CA SER A 245 -25.86 21.18 20.93
C SER A 245 -24.71 20.56 20.16
N TRP A 246 -24.70 19.23 20.03
CA TRP A 246 -23.67 18.51 19.26
C TRP A 246 -24.18 18.34 17.83
N ARG A 247 -23.45 18.89 16.87
CA ARG A 247 -23.73 18.71 15.43
C ARG A 247 -22.75 17.75 14.83
N GLU A 248 -23.26 16.81 14.04
CA GLU A 248 -22.46 15.89 13.24
C GLU A 248 -21.80 16.67 12.10
N GLN A 249 -20.50 16.50 11.97
CA GLN A 249 -19.74 17.05 10.85
C GLN A 249 -19.66 15.92 9.80
N VAL A 250 -20.31 16.11 8.66
CA VAL A 250 -20.28 15.22 7.51
C VAL A 250 -18.99 15.44 6.72
#